data_c0f2c75de84627e0cdab4e9c1475f941
#
_entry.id   c0f2c75de84627e0cdab4e9c1475f941
#
_cell.length_a   1.000
_cell.length_b   1.000
_cell.length_c   1.000
_cell.angle_alpha   90.00
_cell.angle_beta   90.00
_cell.angle_gamma   90.00
#
_symmetry.space_group_name_H-M   'P 1'
#
loop_
_entity.id
_entity.type
_entity.pdbx_description
1 polymer ?
#
loop_
_entity_poly.entity_id
_entity_poly.type
_entity_poly.pdbx_seq_one_letter_code
_entity_poly.pdbx_strand_id
1 'polypeptide(L)'
;MKTKIAIIGAGPSGLTLAHALLRRGIGDFLVLEKEGDAGGLCRTRVVDGVPLDIGGGHFLDVRRPAVTEFLFDFLPEREWNRFDRDSRISIHGQTVGSPFEANIWQLDEAHQKRYLADIAAAGCNAGVPMPEKFVDWIYWKLGRGIAEDYMLPYNRKMFGDDLNILGTYWLDKLPSVSYEDTLRSCEEHRPHAVQPGHAVFFYPKAFGIGEAWRRMAEALGGRLLLGEPARTLDVASRTVNGTIEADVVVNTAPWPSFGRIDGLSPEAHSTIARLKHTSVDVDYVPETLDTPAQWIYLPDPALPEHRLLVRSNFVPGARGHWRETRRERNVPLRPGAFRHSSEYSYPLNTIGKNEAMAALLAETASSRVFGLGRWGEWQHYNTDVVVERALALAQRLAS
;
A
#
# COMPACT_ATOMS: atom_id res chain seq x y z
N MET A 1 32.72 4.72 -7.94
CA MET A 1 32.53 5.07 -6.51
C MET A 1 32.41 3.76 -5.72
N LYS A 2 33.02 3.68 -4.53
CA LYS A 2 32.91 2.49 -3.67
C LYS A 2 32.21 2.86 -2.36
N THR A 3 31.37 1.96 -1.86
CA THR A 3 30.68 2.10 -0.59
C THR A 3 30.43 0.71 0.02
N LYS A 4 30.24 0.61 1.33
CA LYS A 4 29.89 -0.68 1.94
C LYS A 4 28.49 -1.11 1.57
N ILE A 5 27.52 -0.18 1.56
CA ILE A 5 26.11 -0.52 1.28
C ILE A 5 25.55 0.46 0.24
N ALA A 6 25.00 -0.04 -0.86
CA ALA A 6 24.19 0.74 -1.78
C ALA A 6 22.70 0.43 -1.54
N ILE A 7 21.91 1.46 -1.24
CA ILE A 7 20.47 1.37 -1.03
C ILE A 7 19.77 1.98 -2.24
N ILE A 8 18.97 1.21 -2.95
CA ILE A 8 18.26 1.65 -4.15
C ILE A 8 16.82 2.01 -3.75
N GLY A 9 16.48 3.29 -3.88
CA GLY A 9 15.19 3.88 -3.52
C GLY A 9 15.19 4.58 -2.16
N ALA A 10 14.74 5.84 -2.12
CA ALA A 10 14.54 6.64 -0.92
C ALA A 10 13.06 6.74 -0.51
N GLY A 11 12.31 5.65 -0.67
CA GLY A 11 11.00 5.48 -0.06
C GLY A 11 11.10 5.12 1.43
N PRO A 12 9.98 4.87 2.12
CA PRO A 12 9.96 4.49 3.54
C PRO A 12 10.94 3.37 3.91
N SER A 13 11.07 2.34 3.08
CA SER A 13 11.99 1.21 3.32
C SER A 13 13.46 1.66 3.32
N GLY A 14 13.89 2.37 2.27
CA GLY A 14 15.29 2.78 2.10
C GLY A 14 15.71 3.83 3.12
N LEU A 15 14.86 4.84 3.38
CA LEU A 15 15.13 5.87 4.39
C LEU A 15 15.22 5.26 5.80
N THR A 16 14.29 4.36 6.16
CA THR A 16 14.32 3.68 7.45
C THR A 16 15.60 2.84 7.60
N LEU A 17 15.95 2.07 6.56
CA LEU A 17 17.18 1.27 6.59
C LEU A 17 18.41 2.15 6.80
N ALA A 18 18.54 3.24 6.05
CA ALA A 18 19.67 4.17 6.15
C ALA A 18 19.84 4.71 7.58
N HIS A 19 18.76 5.20 8.19
CA HIS A 19 18.82 5.70 9.57
C HIS A 19 19.03 4.60 10.61
N ALA A 20 18.46 3.43 10.40
CA ALA A 20 18.69 2.29 11.28
C ALA A 20 20.15 1.79 11.26
N LEU A 21 20.81 1.89 10.10
CA LEU A 21 22.25 1.65 9.96
C LEU A 21 23.09 2.70 10.70
N LEU A 22 22.77 4.00 10.53
CA LEU A 22 23.43 5.09 11.27
C LEU A 22 23.36 4.89 12.78
N ARG A 23 22.22 4.53 13.32
CA ARG A 23 22.04 4.23 14.76
C ARG A 23 22.91 3.07 15.25
N ARG A 24 23.38 2.21 14.32
CA ARG A 24 24.29 1.09 14.60
C ARG A 24 25.75 1.39 14.28
N GLY A 25 26.09 2.66 14.01
CA GLY A 25 27.45 3.10 13.69
C GLY A 25 27.89 2.75 12.26
N ILE A 26 26.98 2.30 11.39
CA ILE A 26 27.29 2.01 9.98
C ILE A 26 26.95 3.25 9.16
N GLY A 27 27.98 4.06 8.86
CA GLY A 27 27.81 5.32 8.11
C GLY A 27 28.32 5.29 6.67
N ASP A 28 28.98 4.20 6.24
CA ASP A 28 29.48 4.03 4.88
C ASP A 28 28.40 3.36 4.01
N PHE A 29 27.47 4.19 3.52
CA PHE A 29 26.45 3.79 2.56
C PHE A 29 26.04 4.97 1.67
N LEU A 30 25.40 4.63 0.54
CA LEU A 30 24.77 5.57 -0.38
C LEU A 30 23.32 5.15 -0.61
N VAL A 31 22.42 6.13 -0.66
CA VAL A 31 21.01 5.95 -1.06
C VAL A 31 20.84 6.62 -2.41
N LEU A 32 20.33 5.87 -3.41
CA LEU A 32 20.01 6.38 -4.73
C LEU A 32 18.51 6.52 -4.88
N GLU A 33 18.04 7.68 -5.33
CA GLU A 33 16.63 7.94 -5.61
C GLU A 33 16.48 8.54 -7.02
N LYS A 34 15.58 7.96 -7.82
CA LYS A 34 15.33 8.40 -9.19
C LYS A 34 14.65 9.76 -9.30
N GLU A 35 13.86 10.12 -8.30
CA GLU A 35 13.11 11.36 -8.26
C GLU A 35 13.95 12.49 -7.67
N GLY A 36 13.50 13.73 -7.90
CA GLY A 36 14.12 14.91 -7.26
C GLY A 36 13.75 15.11 -5.80
N ASP A 37 12.87 14.25 -5.25
CA ASP A 37 12.43 14.26 -3.86
C ASP A 37 12.27 12.84 -3.31
N ALA A 38 12.50 12.66 -2.02
CA ALA A 38 12.41 11.37 -1.34
C ALA A 38 11.01 11.12 -0.76
N GLY A 39 10.75 9.86 -0.35
CA GLY A 39 9.50 9.42 0.28
C GLY A 39 8.69 8.42 -0.56
N GLY A 40 9.09 8.15 -1.80
CA GLY A 40 8.41 7.17 -2.67
C GLY A 40 6.92 7.45 -2.81
N LEU A 41 6.06 6.47 -2.55
CA LEU A 41 4.60 6.63 -2.56
C LEU A 41 4.06 7.49 -1.39
N CYS A 42 4.85 7.70 -0.35
CA CYS A 42 4.47 8.54 0.79
C CYS A 42 4.88 10.01 0.62
N ARG A 43 5.19 10.46 -0.59
CA ARG A 43 5.48 11.87 -0.85
C ARG A 43 4.22 12.72 -0.75
N THR A 44 4.40 13.96 -0.34
CA THR A 44 3.35 14.98 -0.30
C THR A 44 3.74 16.16 -1.18
N ARG A 45 2.79 16.70 -1.92
CA ARG A 45 2.90 18.00 -2.62
C ARG A 45 1.89 18.97 -2.04
N VAL A 46 2.17 20.26 -2.20
CA VAL A 46 1.20 21.31 -1.85
C VAL A 46 0.39 21.62 -3.11
N VAL A 47 -0.93 21.49 -3.02
CA VAL A 47 -1.90 21.83 -4.07
C VAL A 47 -2.97 22.70 -3.44
N ASP A 48 -3.24 23.87 -4.00
CA ASP A 48 -4.15 24.88 -3.44
C ASP A 48 -3.83 25.26 -1.97
N GLY A 49 -2.53 25.32 -1.64
CA GLY A 49 -2.06 25.70 -0.31
C GLY A 49 -2.19 24.61 0.75
N VAL A 50 -2.61 23.38 0.41
CA VAL A 50 -2.79 22.28 1.33
C VAL A 50 -2.09 21.01 0.83
N PRO A 51 -1.71 20.08 1.74
CA PRO A 51 -1.00 18.86 1.35
C PRO A 51 -1.88 17.94 0.51
N LEU A 52 -1.26 17.33 -0.50
CA LEU A 52 -1.76 16.22 -1.30
C LEU A 52 -0.76 15.08 -1.23
N ASP A 53 -1.15 13.95 -0.65
CA ASP A 53 -0.34 12.73 -0.67
C ASP A 53 -0.46 12.08 -2.04
N ILE A 54 0.62 12.16 -2.81
CA ILE A 54 0.60 11.83 -4.25
C ILE A 54 0.49 10.33 -4.54
N GLY A 55 0.79 9.48 -3.57
CA GLY A 55 0.61 8.02 -3.67
C GLY A 55 -0.74 7.53 -3.15
N GLY A 56 -1.68 8.46 -2.84
CA GLY A 56 -2.97 8.12 -2.24
C GLY A 56 -2.93 8.10 -0.71
N GLY A 57 -3.93 7.47 -0.10
CA GLY A 57 -4.10 7.47 1.36
C GLY A 57 -3.07 6.62 2.10
N HIS A 58 -1.94 7.19 2.44
CA HIS A 58 -0.96 6.59 3.34
C HIS A 58 -1.05 7.23 4.72
N PHE A 59 -1.11 6.40 5.76
CA PHE A 59 -1.25 6.79 7.15
C PHE A 59 -0.31 5.97 8.01
N LEU A 60 -0.01 6.44 9.23
CA LEU A 60 0.78 5.68 10.18
C LEU A 60 -0.16 4.86 11.08
N ASP A 61 -0.04 3.54 10.99
CA ASP A 61 -0.72 2.60 11.87
C ASP A 61 -0.09 2.64 13.28
N VAL A 62 -0.93 2.64 14.31
CA VAL A 62 -0.50 2.78 15.72
C VAL A 62 -0.13 1.45 16.39
N ARG A 63 -0.37 0.32 15.74
CA ARG A 63 -0.25 -1.02 16.38
C ARG A 63 1.19 -1.52 16.55
N ARG A 64 2.17 -0.83 16.00
CA ARG A 64 3.58 -1.22 16.04
C ARG A 64 4.40 -0.18 16.81
N PRO A 65 4.55 -0.30 18.14
CA PRO A 65 5.23 0.72 18.96
C PRO A 65 6.64 1.03 18.48
N ALA A 66 7.43 0.02 18.13
CA ALA A 66 8.79 0.23 17.62
C ALA A 66 8.85 1.05 16.32
N VAL A 67 7.79 1.01 15.50
CA VAL A 67 7.68 1.81 14.27
C VAL A 67 7.32 3.25 14.60
N THR A 68 6.33 3.46 15.48
CA THR A 68 5.91 4.80 15.90
C THR A 68 7.04 5.51 16.64
N GLU A 69 7.69 4.86 17.59
CA GLU A 69 8.87 5.39 18.30
C GLU A 69 9.98 5.80 17.34
N PHE A 70 10.30 4.93 16.36
CA PHE A 70 11.33 5.24 15.37
C PHE A 70 11.00 6.48 14.54
N LEU A 71 9.74 6.65 14.12
CA LEU A 71 9.30 7.78 13.30
C LEU A 71 9.15 9.07 14.13
N PHE A 72 8.79 8.97 15.40
CA PHE A 72 8.65 10.12 16.29
C PHE A 72 9.99 10.80 16.60
N ASP A 73 11.13 10.16 16.38
CA ASP A 73 12.45 10.82 16.44
C ASP A 73 12.63 11.84 15.31
N PHE A 74 11.95 11.68 14.18
CA PHE A 74 12.04 12.59 13.03
C PHE A 74 10.87 13.56 12.96
N LEU A 75 9.68 13.11 13.29
CA LEU A 75 8.47 13.93 13.41
C LEU A 75 7.86 13.62 14.79
N PRO A 76 8.10 14.46 15.81
CA PRO A 76 7.65 14.21 17.18
C PRO A 76 6.13 13.98 17.28
N GLU A 77 5.69 13.12 18.22
CA GLU A 77 4.29 12.74 18.39
C GLU A 77 3.34 13.95 18.48
N ARG A 78 3.77 15.04 19.13
CA ARG A 78 3.00 16.27 19.22
C ARG A 78 2.68 16.93 17.87
N GLU A 79 3.36 16.55 16.81
CA GLU A 79 3.14 17.04 15.45
C GLU A 79 2.19 16.13 14.64
N TRP A 80 1.64 15.09 15.26
CA TRP A 80 0.64 14.22 14.67
C TRP A 80 -0.74 14.46 15.28
N ASN A 81 -1.78 14.27 14.47
CA ASN A 81 -3.14 14.06 14.91
C ASN A 81 -3.43 12.56 14.94
N ARG A 82 -4.20 12.12 15.93
CA ARG A 82 -4.72 10.78 16.03
C ARG A 82 -6.18 10.77 15.61
N PHE A 83 -6.56 9.85 14.75
CA PHE A 83 -7.91 9.73 14.21
C PHE A 83 -8.45 8.32 14.44
N ASP A 84 -9.73 8.26 14.76
CA ASP A 84 -10.54 7.07 14.56
C ASP A 84 -11.00 7.06 13.11
N ARG A 85 -10.85 5.93 12.42
CA ARG A 85 -11.10 5.84 11.00
C ARG A 85 -12.60 5.73 10.71
N ASP A 86 -13.13 6.67 9.93
CA ASP A 86 -14.44 6.56 9.30
C ASP A 86 -14.25 6.20 7.81
N SER A 87 -14.54 4.95 7.48
CA SER A 87 -14.52 4.45 6.10
C SER A 87 -15.92 3.99 5.71
N ARG A 88 -16.37 4.39 4.54
CA ARG A 88 -17.71 4.10 4.05
C ARG A 88 -17.70 3.52 2.66
N ILE A 89 -18.79 2.86 2.30
CA ILE A 89 -19.03 2.22 1.01
C ILE A 89 -20.27 2.84 0.40
N SER A 90 -20.15 3.39 -0.81
CA SER A 90 -21.29 3.92 -1.56
C SER A 90 -21.86 2.81 -2.43
N ILE A 91 -23.05 2.32 -2.09
CA ILE A 91 -23.68 1.18 -2.74
C ILE A 91 -25.22 1.33 -2.71
N HIS A 92 -25.93 0.91 -3.77
CA HIS A 92 -27.39 0.99 -3.90
C HIS A 92 -27.95 2.39 -3.63
N GLY A 93 -27.23 3.44 -4.05
CA GLY A 93 -27.63 4.83 -3.79
C GLY A 93 -27.53 5.29 -2.35
N GLN A 94 -26.93 4.49 -1.48
CA GLN A 94 -26.72 4.75 -0.05
C GLN A 94 -25.23 4.73 0.30
N THR A 95 -24.91 5.22 1.48
CA THR A 95 -23.55 5.16 2.05
C THR A 95 -23.59 4.40 3.36
N VAL A 96 -22.91 3.26 3.43
CA VAL A 96 -22.86 2.38 4.60
C VAL A 96 -21.45 2.32 5.18
N GLY A 97 -21.32 1.94 6.45
CA GLY A 97 -20.04 1.80 7.13
C GLY A 97 -19.19 0.64 6.58
N SER A 98 -17.89 0.67 6.86
CA SER A 98 -16.95 -0.41 6.59
C SER A 98 -16.46 -1.01 7.93
N PRO A 99 -16.31 -2.35 8.06
CA PRO A 99 -16.50 -3.40 7.03
C PRO A 99 -17.96 -3.55 6.58
N PHE A 100 -18.15 -3.94 5.32
CA PHE A 100 -19.48 -4.01 4.72
C PHE A 100 -20.40 -4.98 5.47
N GLU A 101 -19.92 -6.19 5.75
CA GLU A 101 -20.64 -7.26 6.40
C GLU A 101 -21.18 -6.83 7.79
N ALA A 102 -20.40 -6.09 8.55
CA ALA A 102 -20.80 -5.58 9.86
C ALA A 102 -21.77 -4.39 9.80
N ASN A 103 -22.03 -3.85 8.61
CA ASN A 103 -22.81 -2.63 8.40
C ASN A 103 -23.98 -2.79 7.44
N ILE A 104 -24.29 -3.98 6.96
CA ILE A 104 -25.43 -4.22 6.06
C ILE A 104 -26.78 -3.88 6.69
N TRP A 105 -26.86 -3.80 8.04
CA TRP A 105 -28.00 -3.32 8.78
C TRP A 105 -28.45 -1.89 8.43
N GLN A 106 -27.56 -1.09 7.81
CA GLN A 106 -27.84 0.27 7.35
C GLN A 106 -28.58 0.30 6.01
N LEU A 107 -28.69 -0.85 5.33
CA LEU A 107 -29.42 -1.01 4.08
C LEU A 107 -30.92 -1.27 4.37
N ASP A 108 -31.73 -1.26 3.32
CA ASP A 108 -33.13 -1.68 3.43
C ASP A 108 -33.25 -3.19 3.75
N GLU A 109 -34.43 -3.58 4.26
CA GLU A 109 -34.69 -4.93 4.74
C GLU A 109 -34.50 -6.01 3.66
N ALA A 110 -34.80 -5.70 2.40
CA ALA A 110 -34.68 -6.66 1.30
C ALA A 110 -33.20 -7.01 1.04
N HIS A 111 -32.32 -6.00 1.02
CA HIS A 111 -30.88 -6.22 0.89
C HIS A 111 -30.30 -6.94 2.12
N GLN A 112 -30.72 -6.57 3.33
CA GLN A 112 -30.27 -7.25 4.56
C GLN A 112 -30.59 -8.74 4.51
N LYS A 113 -31.86 -9.11 4.22
CA LYS A 113 -32.30 -10.51 4.14
C LYS A 113 -31.56 -11.29 3.07
N ARG A 114 -31.36 -10.68 1.89
CA ARG A 114 -30.63 -11.31 0.79
C ARG A 114 -29.17 -11.60 1.19
N TYR A 115 -28.46 -10.61 1.72
CA TYR A 115 -27.06 -10.79 2.08
C TYR A 115 -26.87 -11.77 3.24
N LEU A 116 -27.73 -11.74 4.26
CA LEU A 116 -27.69 -12.71 5.36
C LEU A 116 -27.91 -14.14 4.84
N ALA A 117 -28.88 -14.35 3.94
CA ALA A 117 -29.14 -15.66 3.36
C ALA A 117 -27.93 -16.15 2.54
N ASP A 118 -27.33 -15.27 1.74
CA ASP A 118 -26.18 -15.59 0.90
C ASP A 118 -24.93 -15.90 1.73
N ILE A 119 -24.65 -15.15 2.83
CA ILE A 119 -23.54 -15.42 3.74
C ILE A 119 -23.78 -16.74 4.49
N ALA A 120 -25.00 -17.00 4.97
CA ALA A 120 -25.32 -18.26 5.66
C ALA A 120 -25.06 -19.48 4.77
N ALA A 121 -25.35 -19.38 3.46
CA ALA A 121 -25.11 -20.43 2.47
C ALA A 121 -23.68 -20.43 1.91
N ALA A 122 -22.82 -19.48 2.29
CA ALA A 122 -21.46 -19.36 1.78
C ALA A 122 -20.61 -20.58 2.17
N GLY A 123 -19.65 -20.94 1.33
CA GLY A 123 -18.85 -22.16 1.49
C GLY A 123 -18.12 -22.25 2.84
N CYS A 124 -17.68 -21.12 3.41
CA CYS A 124 -17.04 -21.09 4.72
C CYS A 124 -17.99 -21.54 5.86
N ASN A 125 -19.29 -21.27 5.74
CA ASN A 125 -20.29 -21.67 6.71
C ASN A 125 -20.87 -23.07 6.41
N ALA A 126 -20.69 -23.55 5.16
CA ALA A 126 -21.10 -24.88 4.71
C ALA A 126 -20.00 -25.96 4.84
N GLY A 127 -18.86 -25.65 5.49
CA GLY A 127 -17.76 -26.58 5.69
C GLY A 127 -16.94 -26.88 4.43
N VAL A 128 -17.07 -26.08 3.36
CA VAL A 128 -16.27 -26.21 2.13
C VAL A 128 -14.83 -25.71 2.39
N PRO A 129 -13.79 -26.45 1.97
CA PRO A 129 -12.42 -25.97 2.11
C PRO A 129 -12.18 -24.62 1.43
N MET A 130 -11.27 -23.80 2.02
CA MET A 130 -10.92 -22.50 1.48
C MET A 130 -10.27 -22.63 0.09
N PRO A 131 -10.77 -21.95 -0.94
CA PRO A 131 -10.22 -22.02 -2.29
C PRO A 131 -8.90 -21.23 -2.40
N GLU A 132 -8.09 -21.59 -3.40
CA GLU A 132 -6.82 -20.95 -3.69
C GLU A 132 -6.98 -19.62 -4.45
N LYS A 133 -8.00 -19.52 -5.32
CA LYS A 133 -8.24 -18.33 -6.15
C LYS A 133 -9.03 -17.28 -5.39
N PHE A 134 -8.63 -16.02 -5.54
CA PHE A 134 -9.27 -14.90 -4.86
C PHE A 134 -10.76 -14.73 -5.23
N VAL A 135 -11.12 -14.91 -6.50
CA VAL A 135 -12.52 -14.83 -6.93
C VAL A 135 -13.40 -15.89 -6.24
N ASP A 136 -12.91 -17.13 -6.21
CA ASP A 136 -13.62 -18.23 -5.57
C ASP A 136 -13.73 -18.01 -4.05
N TRP A 137 -12.66 -17.43 -3.44
CA TRP A 137 -12.67 -17.07 -2.03
C TRP A 137 -13.70 -15.98 -1.71
N ILE A 138 -13.90 -15.00 -2.58
CA ILE A 138 -14.91 -13.95 -2.36
C ILE A 138 -16.32 -14.58 -2.25
N TYR A 139 -16.67 -15.49 -3.17
CA TYR A 139 -17.95 -16.21 -3.08
C TYR A 139 -18.00 -17.15 -1.87
N TRP A 140 -16.91 -17.87 -1.60
CA TRP A 140 -16.79 -18.80 -0.49
C TRP A 140 -16.95 -18.11 0.88
N LYS A 141 -16.44 -16.89 1.02
CA LYS A 141 -16.45 -16.14 2.30
C LYS A 141 -17.71 -15.30 2.47
N LEU A 142 -18.15 -14.61 1.43
CA LEU A 142 -19.12 -13.51 1.52
C LEU A 142 -20.50 -13.87 0.91
N GLY A 143 -20.61 -15.02 0.26
CA GLY A 143 -21.79 -15.36 -0.50
C GLY A 143 -21.93 -14.53 -1.78
N ARG A 144 -22.99 -14.83 -2.54
CA ARG A 144 -23.15 -14.29 -3.90
C ARG A 144 -23.46 -12.79 -3.91
N GLY A 145 -24.34 -12.31 -3.05
CA GLY A 145 -24.79 -10.93 -3.08
C GLY A 145 -23.67 -9.94 -2.82
N ILE A 146 -22.93 -10.10 -1.71
CA ILE A 146 -21.80 -9.21 -1.40
C ILE A 146 -20.69 -9.38 -2.43
N ALA A 147 -20.45 -10.59 -2.93
CA ALA A 147 -19.45 -10.84 -3.96
C ALA A 147 -19.75 -10.02 -5.23
N GLU A 148 -20.97 -10.07 -5.76
CA GLU A 148 -21.37 -9.45 -7.03
C GLU A 148 -21.62 -7.95 -6.91
N ASP A 149 -22.19 -7.49 -5.80
CA ASP A 149 -22.56 -6.07 -5.63
C ASP A 149 -21.39 -5.20 -5.14
N TYR A 150 -20.43 -5.78 -4.40
CA TYR A 150 -19.35 -5.02 -3.77
C TYR A 150 -17.96 -5.52 -4.14
N MET A 151 -17.59 -6.74 -3.72
CA MET A 151 -16.18 -7.15 -3.70
C MET A 151 -15.60 -7.32 -5.11
N LEU A 152 -16.29 -7.98 -6.02
CA LEU A 152 -15.78 -8.18 -7.38
C LEU A 152 -15.69 -6.88 -8.16
N PRO A 153 -16.75 -6.02 -8.25
CA PRO A 153 -16.63 -4.77 -8.99
C PRO A 153 -15.59 -3.83 -8.38
N TYR A 154 -15.48 -3.73 -7.06
CA TYR A 154 -14.46 -2.92 -6.39
C TYR A 154 -13.04 -3.39 -6.71
N ASN A 155 -12.78 -4.69 -6.55
CA ASN A 155 -11.44 -5.23 -6.79
C ASN A 155 -11.03 -5.21 -8.27
N ARG A 156 -11.98 -5.32 -9.21
CA ARG A 156 -11.70 -5.11 -10.64
C ARG A 156 -11.22 -3.69 -10.93
N LYS A 157 -11.75 -2.70 -10.22
CA LYS A 157 -11.27 -1.32 -10.35
C LYS A 157 -9.85 -1.15 -9.85
N MET A 158 -9.45 -1.86 -8.80
CA MET A 158 -8.12 -1.77 -8.20
C MET A 158 -7.07 -2.61 -8.93
N PHE A 159 -7.39 -3.89 -9.18
CA PHE A 159 -6.39 -4.89 -9.57
C PHE A 159 -6.47 -5.30 -11.04
N GLY A 160 -7.50 -4.90 -11.76
CA GLY A 160 -7.71 -5.27 -13.15
C GLY A 160 -8.92 -6.18 -13.34
N ASP A 161 -9.30 -6.38 -14.60
CA ASP A 161 -10.56 -7.04 -14.92
C ASP A 161 -10.50 -8.56 -14.69
N ASP A 162 -9.32 -9.17 -14.82
CA ASP A 162 -9.11 -10.58 -14.53
C ASP A 162 -8.58 -10.78 -13.10
N LEU A 163 -9.50 -11.00 -12.16
CA LEU A 163 -9.16 -11.31 -10.78
C LEU A 163 -8.80 -12.79 -10.55
N ASN A 164 -8.99 -13.67 -11.55
CA ASN A 164 -8.68 -15.11 -11.42
C ASN A 164 -7.18 -15.39 -11.32
N ILE A 165 -6.33 -14.43 -11.70
CA ILE A 165 -4.88 -14.53 -11.52
C ILE A 165 -4.43 -14.36 -10.08
N LEU A 166 -5.28 -13.84 -9.18
CA LEU A 166 -4.94 -13.54 -7.80
C LEU A 166 -5.14 -14.76 -6.89
N GLY A 167 -4.19 -14.99 -6.01
CA GLY A 167 -4.25 -15.98 -4.94
C GLY A 167 -4.84 -15.42 -3.63
N THR A 168 -4.92 -16.28 -2.61
CA THR A 168 -5.56 -15.99 -1.31
C THR A 168 -4.59 -15.75 -0.16
N TYR A 169 -3.30 -15.84 -0.36
CA TYR A 169 -2.27 -15.76 0.69
C TYR A 169 -2.01 -14.36 1.29
N TRP A 170 -2.82 -13.35 0.92
CA TRP A 170 -2.71 -11.96 1.39
C TRP A 170 -3.97 -11.46 2.12
N LEU A 171 -4.93 -12.34 2.36
CA LEU A 171 -6.28 -12.02 2.85
C LEU A 171 -6.34 -11.63 4.33
N ASP A 172 -5.27 -11.87 5.08
CA ASP A 172 -5.09 -11.42 6.46
C ASP A 172 -5.23 -9.89 6.66
N LYS A 173 -5.16 -9.14 5.55
CA LYS A 173 -5.39 -7.69 5.53
C LYS A 173 -6.85 -7.29 5.39
N LEU A 174 -7.69 -8.20 4.93
CA LEU A 174 -9.11 -7.92 4.78
C LEU A 174 -9.80 -8.09 6.13
N PRO A 175 -10.84 -7.30 6.43
CA PRO A 175 -11.67 -7.52 7.58
C PRO A 175 -12.23 -8.94 7.56
N SER A 176 -12.28 -9.59 8.72
CA SER A 176 -12.92 -10.89 8.87
C SER A 176 -14.12 -10.74 9.78
N VAL A 177 -15.31 -10.77 9.19
CA VAL A 177 -16.59 -10.75 9.91
C VAL A 177 -17.24 -12.12 9.78
N SER A 178 -17.71 -12.70 10.88
CA SER A 178 -18.45 -13.96 10.86
C SER A 178 -19.90 -13.74 10.46
N TYR A 179 -20.60 -14.83 10.08
CA TYR A 179 -22.04 -14.79 9.86
C TYR A 179 -22.79 -14.34 11.13
N GLU A 180 -22.37 -14.88 12.28
CA GLU A 180 -22.96 -14.56 13.58
C GLU A 180 -22.79 -13.07 13.92
N ASP A 181 -21.62 -12.49 13.68
CA ASP A 181 -21.38 -11.07 13.88
C ASP A 181 -22.21 -10.22 12.91
N THR A 182 -22.36 -10.64 11.66
CA THR A 182 -23.19 -9.97 10.67
C THR A 182 -24.68 -10.00 11.07
N LEU A 183 -25.17 -11.17 11.49
CA LEU A 183 -26.55 -11.33 11.98
C LEU A 183 -26.79 -10.46 13.20
N ARG A 184 -25.91 -10.54 14.18
CA ARG A 184 -25.97 -9.74 15.40
C ARG A 184 -25.93 -8.23 15.10
N SER A 185 -25.12 -7.81 14.11
CA SER A 185 -25.08 -6.40 13.68
C SER A 185 -26.44 -5.95 13.16
N CYS A 186 -27.16 -6.81 12.42
CA CYS A 186 -28.51 -6.51 11.94
C CYS A 186 -29.54 -6.46 13.07
N GLU A 187 -29.46 -7.36 14.04
CA GLU A 187 -30.37 -7.40 15.19
C GLU A 187 -30.21 -6.20 16.13
N GLU A 188 -28.96 -5.82 16.40
CA GLU A 188 -28.62 -4.75 17.36
C GLU A 188 -28.45 -3.37 16.69
N HIS A 189 -28.54 -3.26 15.37
CA HIS A 189 -28.34 -2.03 14.58
C HIS A 189 -27.02 -1.29 14.93
N ARG A 190 -25.94 -2.09 15.11
CA ARG A 190 -24.59 -1.58 15.33
C ARG A 190 -23.56 -2.57 14.83
N PRO A 191 -22.35 -2.11 14.41
CA PRO A 191 -21.36 -3.02 13.87
C PRO A 191 -20.79 -3.95 14.94
N HIS A 192 -20.83 -5.25 14.68
CA HIS A 192 -20.12 -6.28 15.41
C HIS A 192 -19.04 -6.83 14.48
N ALA A 193 -17.79 -6.51 14.73
CA ALA A 193 -16.64 -7.02 14.01
C ALA A 193 -15.37 -6.76 14.80
N VAL A 194 -14.36 -7.56 14.60
CA VAL A 194 -13.00 -7.20 14.99
C VAL A 194 -12.59 -5.98 14.17
N GLN A 195 -12.24 -4.90 14.86
CA GLN A 195 -11.86 -3.67 14.19
C GLN A 195 -10.66 -3.94 13.25
N PRO A 196 -10.69 -3.42 12.01
CA PRO A 196 -9.57 -3.54 11.11
C PRO A 196 -8.30 -3.00 11.77
N GLY A 197 -7.18 -3.60 11.47
CA GLY A 197 -5.92 -3.26 12.08
C GLY A 197 -5.45 -1.80 11.98
N HIS A 198 -6.12 -1.00 11.18
CA HIS A 198 -5.89 0.44 11.00
C HIS A 198 -7.14 1.27 11.33
N ALA A 199 -7.94 0.79 12.30
CA ALA A 199 -9.09 1.53 12.80
C ALA A 199 -8.68 2.84 13.49
N VAL A 200 -7.45 2.91 14.00
CA VAL A 200 -6.84 4.12 14.55
C VAL A 200 -5.56 4.39 13.77
N PHE A 201 -5.35 5.65 13.40
CA PHE A 201 -4.14 6.05 12.68
C PHE A 201 -3.65 7.44 13.11
N PHE A 202 -2.35 7.69 12.88
CA PHE A 202 -1.75 9.02 12.96
C PHE A 202 -1.63 9.64 11.57
N TYR A 203 -1.86 10.95 11.51
CA TYR A 203 -1.59 11.78 10.34
C TYR A 203 -0.92 13.09 10.76
N PRO A 204 0.11 13.60 10.07
CA PRO A 204 0.81 14.83 10.44
C PRO A 204 -0.12 16.04 10.47
N LYS A 205 0.06 16.93 11.43
CA LYS A 205 -0.70 18.18 11.57
C LYS A 205 -0.44 19.17 10.42
N ALA A 206 0.75 19.11 9.84
CA ALA A 206 1.18 19.94 8.74
C ALA A 206 1.85 19.13 7.64
N PHE A 207 1.79 19.61 6.41
CA PHE A 207 2.45 19.07 5.21
C PHE A 207 2.02 17.67 4.74
N GLY A 208 1.24 16.89 5.49
CA GLY A 208 0.84 15.53 5.12
C GLY A 208 1.87 14.45 5.45
N ILE A 209 1.60 13.21 4.99
CA ILE A 209 2.39 12.03 5.38
C ILE A 209 3.86 12.12 4.94
N GLY A 210 4.16 12.91 3.90
CA GLY A 210 5.51 13.12 3.39
C GLY A 210 6.46 13.81 4.35
N GLU A 211 5.96 14.47 5.39
CA GLU A 211 6.80 15.29 6.28
C GLU A 211 7.85 14.46 7.03
N ALA A 212 7.47 13.33 7.58
CA ALA A 212 8.43 12.47 8.28
C ALA A 212 9.56 11.99 7.33
N TRP A 213 9.18 11.58 6.12
CA TRP A 213 10.13 11.09 5.12
C TRP A 213 11.05 12.19 4.58
N ARG A 214 10.54 13.41 4.42
CA ARG A 214 11.31 14.58 4.04
C ARG A 214 12.39 14.88 5.09
N ARG A 215 12.04 14.91 6.39
CA ARG A 215 13.00 15.13 7.49
C ARG A 215 14.05 14.04 7.55
N MET A 216 13.64 12.78 7.35
CA MET A 216 14.58 11.67 7.26
C MET A 216 15.56 11.84 6.09
N ALA A 217 15.08 12.23 4.94
CA ALA A 217 15.91 12.45 3.76
C ALA A 217 16.93 13.60 3.99
N GLU A 218 16.48 14.72 4.51
CA GLU A 218 17.33 15.88 4.84
C GLU A 218 18.46 15.52 5.82
N ALA A 219 18.18 14.69 6.82
CA ALA A 219 19.15 14.26 7.80
C ALA A 219 20.25 13.32 7.24
N LEU A 220 20.06 12.73 6.05
CA LEU A 220 21.09 11.92 5.39
C LEU A 220 22.18 12.76 4.72
N GLY A 221 21.88 14.01 4.34
CA GLY A 221 22.82 14.91 3.66
C GLY A 221 23.41 14.27 2.40
N GLY A 222 24.72 14.37 2.21
CA GLY A 222 25.42 13.86 1.04
C GLY A 222 25.40 12.33 0.83
N ARG A 223 24.78 11.56 1.73
CA ARG A 223 24.55 10.11 1.55
C ARG A 223 23.35 9.79 0.69
N LEU A 224 22.49 10.78 0.41
CA LEU A 224 21.31 10.63 -0.45
C LEU A 224 21.56 11.34 -1.77
N LEU A 225 21.50 10.59 -2.85
CA LEU A 225 21.62 11.05 -4.22
C LEU A 225 20.24 11.09 -4.87
N LEU A 226 19.68 12.28 -4.99
CA LEU A 226 18.39 12.52 -5.67
C LEU A 226 18.61 12.72 -7.18
N GLY A 227 17.65 12.33 -8.01
CA GLY A 227 17.75 12.39 -9.45
C GLY A 227 18.69 11.32 -10.05
N GLU A 228 19.08 10.33 -9.27
CA GLU A 228 20.01 9.26 -9.63
C GLU A 228 19.30 7.90 -9.74
N PRO A 229 18.63 7.61 -10.88
CA PRO A 229 17.94 6.33 -11.07
C PRO A 229 18.94 5.17 -11.16
N ALA A 230 18.67 4.10 -10.43
CA ALA A 230 19.36 2.81 -10.65
C ALA A 230 18.81 2.16 -11.93
N ARG A 231 19.52 2.27 -13.04
CA ARG A 231 19.13 1.76 -14.35
C ARG A 231 19.64 0.34 -14.61
N THR A 232 20.81 0.03 -14.05
CA THR A 232 21.43 -1.29 -14.19
C THR A 232 21.92 -1.80 -12.85
N LEU A 233 21.83 -3.11 -12.68
CA LEU A 233 22.36 -3.82 -11.52
C LEU A 233 23.08 -5.08 -11.99
N ASP A 234 24.35 -5.20 -11.65
CA ASP A 234 25.08 -6.46 -11.74
C ASP A 234 25.07 -7.11 -10.35
N VAL A 235 24.32 -8.21 -10.23
CA VAL A 235 24.11 -8.93 -8.98
C VAL A 235 25.40 -9.61 -8.51
N ALA A 236 26.21 -10.17 -9.41
CA ALA A 236 27.42 -10.90 -9.07
C ALA A 236 28.50 -9.96 -8.53
N SER A 237 28.74 -8.82 -9.19
CA SER A 237 29.72 -7.83 -8.76
C SER A 237 29.15 -6.81 -7.78
N ARG A 238 27.85 -6.77 -7.56
CA ARG A 238 27.13 -5.77 -6.74
C ARG A 238 27.39 -4.34 -7.23
N THR A 239 27.36 -4.16 -8.55
CA THR A 239 27.63 -2.86 -9.18
C THR A 239 26.32 -2.25 -9.68
N VAL A 240 26.04 -1.03 -9.25
CA VAL A 240 24.87 -0.24 -9.71
C VAL A 240 25.35 0.78 -10.75
N ASN A 241 24.64 0.88 -11.87
CA ASN A 241 24.93 1.78 -13.00
C ASN A 241 26.36 1.64 -13.58
N GLY A 242 27.02 0.50 -13.36
CA GLY A 242 28.40 0.26 -13.81
C GLY A 242 29.45 1.13 -13.10
N THR A 243 29.06 1.96 -12.13
CA THR A 243 29.94 2.96 -11.50
C THR A 243 29.95 2.93 -9.97
N ILE A 244 28.93 2.37 -9.34
CA ILE A 244 28.81 2.29 -7.87
C ILE A 244 29.00 0.83 -7.46
N GLU A 245 30.17 0.51 -6.93
CA GLU A 245 30.51 -0.80 -6.38
C GLU A 245 30.18 -0.83 -4.88
N ALA A 246 29.52 -1.89 -4.42
CA ALA A 246 29.16 -2.05 -3.01
C ALA A 246 29.47 -3.46 -2.49
N ASP A 247 29.71 -3.57 -1.16
CA ASP A 247 29.80 -4.88 -0.52
C ASP A 247 28.43 -5.53 -0.32
N VAL A 248 27.38 -4.71 -0.21
CA VAL A 248 25.97 -5.09 -0.09
C VAL A 248 25.13 -4.14 -0.93
N VAL A 249 24.15 -4.69 -1.65
CA VAL A 249 23.11 -3.89 -2.30
C VAL A 249 21.75 -4.20 -1.66
N VAL A 250 20.98 -3.16 -1.32
CA VAL A 250 19.60 -3.32 -0.87
C VAL A 250 18.67 -2.66 -1.87
N ASN A 251 17.90 -3.47 -2.56
CA ASN A 251 16.92 -3.01 -3.55
C ASN A 251 15.56 -2.78 -2.90
N THR A 252 15.09 -1.53 -2.89
CA THR A 252 13.71 -1.18 -2.50
C THR A 252 12.86 -0.72 -3.70
N ALA A 253 13.45 -0.71 -4.89
CA ALA A 253 12.77 -0.36 -6.14
C ALA A 253 12.10 -1.59 -6.79
N PRO A 254 11.12 -1.37 -7.68
CA PRO A 254 10.51 -2.46 -8.44
C PRO A 254 11.54 -3.17 -9.33
N TRP A 255 11.63 -4.50 -9.25
CA TRP A 255 12.54 -5.28 -10.09
C TRP A 255 12.36 -5.04 -11.60
N PRO A 256 11.12 -4.92 -12.14
CA PRO A 256 10.93 -4.62 -13.56
C PRO A 256 11.34 -3.19 -13.97
N SER A 257 11.64 -2.29 -13.03
CA SER A 257 12.05 -0.91 -13.34
C SER A 257 13.51 -0.77 -13.75
N PHE A 258 14.31 -1.81 -13.57
CA PHE A 258 15.68 -1.83 -14.08
C PHE A 258 15.69 -2.04 -15.60
N GLY A 259 16.48 -1.27 -16.32
CA GLY A 259 16.71 -1.47 -17.76
C GLY A 259 17.50 -2.74 -18.03
N ARG A 260 18.40 -3.14 -17.11
CA ARG A 260 19.19 -4.38 -17.18
C ARG A 260 19.58 -4.86 -15.79
N ILE A 261 19.46 -6.17 -15.58
CA ILE A 261 20.00 -6.86 -14.41
C ILE A 261 20.89 -8.00 -14.91
N ASP A 262 22.15 -8.00 -14.55
CA ASP A 262 23.13 -9.03 -14.91
C ASP A 262 23.38 -9.96 -13.69
N GLY A 263 23.88 -11.16 -13.97
CA GLY A 263 24.28 -12.11 -12.92
C GLY A 263 23.13 -12.87 -12.26
N LEU A 264 21.96 -12.93 -12.93
CA LEU A 264 20.81 -13.74 -12.53
C LEU A 264 20.64 -14.98 -13.42
N SER A 265 20.03 -16.03 -12.85
CA SER A 265 19.60 -17.20 -13.61
C SER A 265 18.48 -16.85 -14.63
N PRO A 266 18.27 -17.69 -15.67
CA PRO A 266 17.12 -17.54 -16.57
C PRO A 266 15.77 -17.58 -15.83
N GLU A 267 15.67 -18.39 -14.78
CA GLU A 267 14.48 -18.53 -13.93
C GLU A 267 14.18 -17.24 -13.17
N ALA A 268 15.21 -16.59 -12.61
CA ALA A 268 15.08 -15.30 -11.93
C ALA A 268 14.64 -14.20 -12.90
N HIS A 269 15.22 -14.12 -14.09
CA HIS A 269 14.77 -13.20 -15.15
C HIS A 269 13.32 -13.47 -15.56
N SER A 270 12.93 -14.74 -15.72
CA SER A 270 11.54 -15.12 -16.02
C SER A 270 10.59 -14.71 -14.89
N THR A 271 11.02 -14.84 -13.64
CA THR A 271 10.25 -14.39 -12.48
C THR A 271 10.01 -12.88 -12.56
N ILE A 272 11.06 -12.07 -12.75
CA ILE A 272 10.96 -10.62 -12.86
C ILE A 272 10.01 -10.21 -14.00
N ALA A 273 10.12 -10.85 -15.17
CA ALA A 273 9.27 -10.55 -16.33
C ALA A 273 7.77 -10.86 -16.09
N ARG A 274 7.45 -11.80 -15.19
CA ARG A 274 6.06 -12.15 -14.83
C ARG A 274 5.47 -11.35 -13.68
N LEU A 275 6.26 -10.53 -13.00
CA LEU A 275 5.76 -9.69 -11.92
C LEU A 275 4.73 -8.68 -12.44
N LYS A 276 3.55 -8.68 -11.84
CA LYS A 276 2.44 -7.80 -12.22
C LYS A 276 2.17 -6.76 -11.14
N HIS A 277 1.79 -5.58 -11.57
CA HIS A 277 1.43 -4.46 -10.70
C HIS A 277 0.28 -3.67 -11.31
N THR A 278 -0.31 -2.76 -10.54
CA THR A 278 -1.24 -1.75 -11.05
C THR A 278 -0.66 -0.36 -10.85
N SER A 279 -1.05 0.54 -11.75
CA SER A 279 -0.75 1.96 -11.71
C SER A 279 -1.98 2.73 -11.24
N VAL A 280 -1.78 3.79 -10.46
CA VAL A 280 -2.88 4.62 -9.93
C VAL A 280 -2.64 6.08 -10.23
N ASP A 281 -3.69 6.73 -10.72
CA ASP A 281 -3.80 8.17 -10.77
C ASP A 281 -4.49 8.66 -9.49
N VAL A 282 -3.86 9.62 -8.82
CA VAL A 282 -4.44 10.35 -7.69
C VAL A 282 -4.76 11.76 -8.16
N ASP A 283 -6.05 12.06 -8.25
CA ASP A 283 -6.52 13.39 -8.61
C ASP A 283 -6.91 14.17 -7.35
N TYR A 284 -6.41 15.39 -7.24
CA TYR A 284 -7.03 16.40 -6.39
C TYR A 284 -8.21 17.03 -7.13
N VAL A 285 -9.38 17.01 -6.51
CA VAL A 285 -10.60 17.65 -7.00
C VAL A 285 -11.00 18.74 -6.01
N PRO A 286 -11.16 20.02 -6.44
CA PRO A 286 -11.40 21.14 -5.51
C PRO A 286 -12.78 21.14 -4.86
N GLU A 287 -13.71 20.31 -5.35
CA GLU A 287 -15.05 20.16 -4.80
C GLU A 287 -15.00 19.53 -3.40
N THR A 288 -15.67 20.16 -2.45
CA THR A 288 -15.80 19.66 -1.06
C THR A 288 -17.01 18.75 -0.95
N LEU A 289 -16.83 17.59 -0.34
CA LEU A 289 -17.89 16.62 -0.09
C LEU A 289 -18.46 16.83 1.33
N ASP A 290 -19.78 16.91 1.44
CA ASP A 290 -20.49 16.98 2.72
C ASP A 290 -20.65 15.58 3.31
N THR A 291 -19.65 15.13 4.03
CA THR A 291 -19.61 13.81 4.67
C THR A 291 -18.59 13.79 5.80
N PRO A 292 -18.82 13.09 6.91
CA PRO A 292 -17.81 12.87 7.93
C PRO A 292 -16.76 11.82 7.55
N ALA A 293 -17.02 11.02 6.50
CA ALA A 293 -16.13 9.94 6.08
C ALA A 293 -14.76 10.47 5.66
N GLN A 294 -13.71 9.75 6.04
CA GLN A 294 -12.35 10.00 5.56
C GLN A 294 -12.08 9.22 4.27
N TRP A 295 -12.68 8.04 4.11
CA TRP A 295 -12.62 7.18 2.91
C TRP A 295 -14.01 6.82 2.43
N ILE A 296 -14.19 6.83 1.11
CA ILE A 296 -15.40 6.32 0.47
C ILE A 296 -14.98 5.33 -0.61
N TYR A 297 -15.39 4.08 -0.46
CA TYR A 297 -15.19 3.03 -1.46
C TYR A 297 -16.33 3.02 -2.45
N LEU A 298 -16.02 2.90 -3.75
CA LEU A 298 -16.95 3.05 -4.86
C LEU A 298 -16.97 1.76 -5.71
N PRO A 299 -17.80 0.77 -5.35
CA PRO A 299 -17.93 -0.46 -6.14
C PRO A 299 -18.64 -0.27 -7.49
N ASP A 300 -19.51 0.73 -7.63
CA ASP A 300 -20.31 0.95 -8.84
C ASP A 300 -19.43 0.93 -10.11
N PRO A 301 -19.62 -0.04 -11.04
CA PRO A 301 -18.81 -0.15 -12.24
C PRO A 301 -18.97 1.02 -13.21
N ALA A 302 -20.06 1.80 -13.11
CA ALA A 302 -20.27 3.00 -13.92
C ALA A 302 -19.31 4.14 -13.54
N LEU A 303 -18.79 4.13 -12.30
CA LEU A 303 -17.80 5.10 -11.83
C LEU A 303 -16.39 4.57 -12.11
N PRO A 304 -15.49 5.36 -12.70
CA PRO A 304 -14.14 4.89 -12.99
C PRO A 304 -13.24 4.81 -11.73
N GLU A 305 -13.45 5.69 -10.77
CA GLU A 305 -12.73 5.71 -9.50
C GLU A 305 -13.15 4.56 -8.59
N HIS A 306 -12.17 4.04 -7.83
CA HIS A 306 -12.44 3.01 -6.84
C HIS A 306 -12.53 3.58 -5.42
N ARG A 307 -11.95 4.75 -5.16
CA ARG A 307 -11.91 5.33 -3.82
C ARG A 307 -11.82 6.85 -3.85
N LEU A 308 -12.49 7.48 -2.89
CA LEU A 308 -12.31 8.89 -2.56
C LEU A 308 -11.70 9.01 -1.16
N LEU A 309 -10.86 10.03 -0.97
CA LEU A 309 -10.35 10.43 0.34
C LEU A 309 -10.79 11.88 0.58
N VAL A 310 -11.57 12.07 1.64
CA VAL A 310 -12.15 13.38 1.99
C VAL A 310 -11.17 14.13 2.88
N ARG A 311 -10.33 14.92 2.25
CA ARG A 311 -9.16 15.56 2.84
C ARG A 311 -9.49 16.48 4.01
N SER A 312 -10.60 17.22 3.93
CA SER A 312 -11.06 18.10 5.00
C SER A 312 -11.28 17.39 6.34
N ASN A 313 -11.53 16.08 6.32
CA ASN A 313 -11.83 15.30 7.53
C ASN A 313 -10.57 14.79 8.26
N PHE A 314 -9.38 15.01 7.72
CA PHE A 314 -8.12 14.66 8.39
C PHE A 314 -6.98 15.68 8.17
N VAL A 315 -7.19 16.71 7.34
CA VAL A 315 -6.26 17.82 7.16
C VAL A 315 -6.99 19.11 7.49
N PRO A 316 -6.71 19.78 8.62
CA PRO A 316 -7.37 21.01 9.02
C PRO A 316 -7.25 22.10 7.93
N GLY A 317 -8.36 22.75 7.59
CA GLY A 317 -8.41 23.80 6.60
C GLY A 317 -8.30 23.34 5.14
N ALA A 318 -8.18 22.03 4.89
CA ALA A 318 -8.17 21.51 3.54
C ALA A 318 -9.54 21.65 2.87
N ARG A 319 -9.51 21.85 1.55
CA ARG A 319 -10.68 21.82 0.67
C ARG A 319 -10.53 20.72 -0.34
N GLY A 320 -11.65 20.26 -0.92
CA GLY A 320 -11.65 19.23 -1.94
C GLY A 320 -11.43 17.82 -1.40
N HIS A 321 -11.28 16.91 -2.31
CA HIS A 321 -11.04 15.50 -2.03
C HIS A 321 -10.03 14.90 -3.01
N TRP A 322 -9.48 13.75 -2.66
CA TRP A 322 -8.64 12.97 -3.57
C TRP A 322 -9.49 11.87 -4.19
N ARG A 323 -9.28 11.65 -5.49
CA ARG A 323 -9.92 10.58 -6.26
C ARG A 323 -8.84 9.63 -6.75
N GLU A 324 -8.97 8.36 -6.42
CA GLU A 324 -8.05 7.32 -6.87
C GLU A 324 -8.68 6.48 -7.99
N THR A 325 -7.94 6.38 -9.09
CA THR A 325 -8.39 5.65 -10.29
C THR A 325 -7.23 4.81 -10.84
N ARG A 326 -7.50 3.59 -11.25
CA ARG A 326 -6.50 2.80 -11.97
C ARG A 326 -6.18 3.50 -13.30
N ARG A 327 -4.90 3.75 -13.56
CA ARG A 327 -4.42 4.56 -14.69
C ARG A 327 -4.87 4.04 -16.05
N GLU A 328 -4.95 2.71 -16.23
CA GLU A 328 -5.36 2.07 -17.47
C GLU A 328 -6.83 2.36 -17.85
N ARG A 329 -7.63 2.94 -16.94
CA ARG A 329 -8.97 3.41 -17.26
C ARG A 329 -8.99 4.72 -18.05
N ASN A 330 -7.85 5.39 -18.19
CA ASN A 330 -7.66 6.61 -19.01
C ASN A 330 -8.72 7.69 -18.74
N VAL A 331 -9.02 7.96 -17.48
CA VAL A 331 -10.04 8.94 -17.09
C VAL A 331 -9.55 10.35 -17.39
N PRO A 332 -10.32 11.16 -18.12
CA PRO A 332 -9.96 12.55 -18.36
C PRO A 332 -9.80 13.35 -17.07
N LEU A 333 -8.80 14.20 -17.00
CA LEU A 333 -8.63 15.12 -15.87
C LEU A 333 -9.74 16.18 -15.91
N ARG A 334 -10.41 16.40 -14.78
CA ARG A 334 -11.44 17.45 -14.64
C ARG A 334 -10.81 18.84 -14.67
N PRO A 335 -11.48 19.86 -15.18
CA PRO A 335 -11.01 21.26 -15.08
C PRO A 335 -10.72 21.64 -13.63
N GLY A 336 -9.59 22.31 -13.40
CA GLY A 336 -9.14 22.72 -12.06
C GLY A 336 -8.60 21.61 -11.16
N ALA A 337 -8.63 20.34 -11.60
CA ALA A 337 -8.02 19.22 -10.87
C ALA A 337 -6.52 19.12 -11.16
N PHE A 338 -5.79 18.57 -10.19
CA PHE A 338 -4.37 18.20 -10.35
C PHE A 338 -4.26 16.66 -10.29
N ARG A 339 -3.45 16.08 -11.16
CA ARG A 339 -3.18 14.63 -11.18
C ARG A 339 -1.73 14.32 -10.89
N HIS A 340 -1.52 13.33 -10.04
CA HIS A 340 -0.26 12.61 -9.96
C HIS A 340 -0.48 11.15 -10.37
N SER A 341 0.39 10.65 -11.26
CA SER A 341 0.36 9.26 -11.74
C SER A 341 1.49 8.46 -11.11
N SER A 342 1.15 7.38 -10.42
CA SER A 342 2.11 6.42 -9.90
C SER A 342 2.07 5.14 -10.74
N GLU A 343 3.15 4.83 -11.45
CA GLU A 343 3.25 3.61 -12.25
C GLU A 343 3.19 2.37 -11.37
N TYR A 344 3.98 2.34 -10.32
CA TYR A 344 4.03 1.24 -9.37
C TYR A 344 3.26 1.61 -8.10
N SER A 345 1.98 1.18 -7.99
CA SER A 345 1.14 1.45 -6.82
C SER A 345 0.87 0.20 -5.98
N TYR A 346 0.44 -0.89 -6.62
CA TYR A 346 0.16 -2.15 -5.95
C TYR A 346 0.82 -3.33 -6.69
N PRO A 347 1.72 -4.08 -6.02
CA PRO A 347 2.15 -5.37 -6.52
C PRO A 347 0.98 -6.35 -6.49
N LEU A 348 0.74 -7.08 -7.58
CA LEU A 348 -0.34 -8.05 -7.65
C LEU A 348 0.08 -9.37 -6.99
N ASN A 349 -0.82 -9.92 -6.19
CA ASN A 349 -0.63 -11.18 -5.49
C ASN A 349 -1.08 -12.36 -6.37
N THR A 350 -0.41 -12.55 -7.51
CA THR A 350 -0.72 -13.62 -8.45
C THR A 350 -0.37 -14.99 -7.88
N ILE A 351 -1.11 -16.01 -8.30
CA ILE A 351 -0.88 -17.41 -7.91
C ILE A 351 0.57 -17.79 -8.25
N GLY A 352 1.26 -18.48 -7.34
CA GLY A 352 2.66 -18.89 -7.50
C GLY A 352 3.71 -17.78 -7.36
N LYS A 353 3.28 -16.52 -7.13
CA LYS A 353 4.22 -15.39 -7.00
C LYS A 353 5.12 -15.53 -5.77
N ASN A 354 4.60 -16.01 -4.65
CA ASN A 354 5.38 -16.07 -3.41
C ASN A 354 6.57 -17.03 -3.53
N GLU A 355 6.35 -18.20 -4.11
CA GLU A 355 7.38 -19.21 -4.36
C GLU A 355 8.44 -18.68 -5.32
N ALA A 356 7.99 -18.05 -6.43
CA ALA A 356 8.88 -17.46 -7.42
C ALA A 356 9.72 -16.31 -6.82
N MET A 357 9.10 -15.44 -6.01
CA MET A 357 9.82 -14.37 -5.32
C MET A 357 10.77 -14.89 -4.26
N ALA A 358 10.40 -15.93 -3.51
CA ALA A 358 11.29 -16.54 -2.52
C ALA A 358 12.57 -17.09 -3.20
N ALA A 359 12.43 -17.74 -4.35
CA ALA A 359 13.58 -18.23 -5.13
C ALA A 359 14.47 -17.08 -5.63
N LEU A 360 13.87 -16.02 -6.22
CA LEU A 360 14.60 -14.82 -6.68
C LEU A 360 15.37 -14.17 -5.52
N LEU A 361 14.70 -13.96 -4.38
CA LEU A 361 15.31 -13.31 -3.22
C LEU A 361 16.41 -14.18 -2.58
N ALA A 362 16.27 -15.50 -2.59
CA ALA A 362 17.33 -16.41 -2.13
C ALA A 362 18.55 -16.36 -3.07
N GLU A 363 18.34 -16.37 -4.39
CA GLU A 363 19.41 -16.28 -5.38
C GLU A 363 20.18 -14.95 -5.21
N THR A 364 19.48 -13.81 -5.18
CA THR A 364 20.13 -12.51 -5.06
C THR A 364 20.83 -12.33 -3.69
N ALA A 365 20.25 -12.86 -2.61
CA ALA A 365 20.85 -12.80 -1.28
C ALA A 365 22.16 -13.59 -1.19
N SER A 366 22.35 -14.67 -1.96
CA SER A 366 23.64 -15.40 -2.04
C SER A 366 24.78 -14.51 -2.52
N SER A 367 24.47 -13.51 -3.34
CA SER A 367 25.39 -12.47 -3.80
C SER A 367 25.35 -11.19 -2.95
N ARG A 368 24.71 -11.20 -1.77
CA ARG A 368 24.54 -10.05 -0.88
C ARG A 368 23.74 -8.90 -1.51
N VAL A 369 22.80 -9.22 -2.38
CA VAL A 369 21.78 -8.31 -2.92
C VAL A 369 20.44 -8.66 -2.29
N PHE A 370 19.89 -7.78 -1.47
CA PHE A 370 18.68 -8.00 -0.70
C PHE A 370 17.51 -7.19 -1.25
N GLY A 371 16.37 -7.82 -1.50
CA GLY A 371 15.11 -7.12 -1.71
C GLY A 371 14.50 -6.67 -0.38
N LEU A 372 13.96 -5.44 -0.30
CA LEU A 372 13.37 -4.90 0.89
C LEU A 372 12.10 -4.09 0.59
N GLY A 373 11.07 -4.29 1.40
CA GLY A 373 9.84 -3.50 1.38
C GLY A 373 8.90 -3.86 0.24
N ARG A 374 7.91 -2.99 -0.02
CA ARG A 374 6.80 -3.29 -0.95
C ARG A 374 7.28 -3.79 -2.32
N TRP A 375 8.29 -3.17 -2.89
CA TRP A 375 8.75 -3.46 -4.24
C TRP A 375 9.95 -4.40 -4.31
N GLY A 376 10.89 -4.29 -3.38
CA GLY A 376 12.02 -5.21 -3.32
C GLY A 376 11.60 -6.64 -2.99
N GLU A 377 10.56 -6.82 -2.15
CA GLU A 377 10.00 -8.12 -1.79
C GLU A 377 8.72 -8.46 -2.59
N TRP A 378 8.25 -7.55 -3.41
CA TRP A 378 7.02 -7.68 -4.21
C TRP A 378 5.79 -8.06 -3.38
N GLN A 379 5.60 -7.35 -2.26
CA GLN A 379 4.50 -7.61 -1.32
C GLN A 379 3.66 -6.35 -1.10
N HIS A 380 2.36 -6.52 -0.95
CA HIS A 380 1.45 -5.41 -0.66
C HIS A 380 1.56 -4.99 0.82
N TYR A 381 2.73 -4.49 1.23
CA TYR A 381 2.97 -4.03 2.59
C TYR A 381 2.45 -2.60 2.83
N ASN A 382 1.92 -2.37 4.03
CA ASN A 382 1.65 -1.03 4.55
C ASN A 382 2.95 -0.39 5.07
N THR A 383 2.90 0.91 5.34
CA THR A 383 4.08 1.70 5.75
C THR A 383 4.71 1.17 7.03
N ASP A 384 3.91 0.80 8.03
CA ASP A 384 4.38 0.23 9.30
C ASP A 384 5.17 -1.07 9.09
N VAL A 385 4.68 -1.96 8.22
CA VAL A 385 5.36 -3.22 7.90
C VAL A 385 6.70 -2.97 7.20
N VAL A 386 6.77 -2.04 6.23
CA VAL A 386 8.04 -1.78 5.54
C VAL A 386 9.09 -1.16 6.47
N VAL A 387 8.66 -0.32 7.43
CA VAL A 387 9.54 0.22 8.48
C VAL A 387 10.07 -0.91 9.37
N GLU A 388 9.20 -1.77 9.91
CA GLU A 388 9.61 -2.91 10.74
C GLU A 388 10.61 -3.83 10.03
N ARG A 389 10.37 -4.15 8.74
CA ARG A 389 11.28 -4.97 7.94
C ARG A 389 12.63 -4.31 7.71
N ALA A 390 12.65 -2.99 7.51
CA ALA A 390 13.89 -2.24 7.35
C ALA A 390 14.71 -2.21 8.65
N LEU A 391 14.06 -2.06 9.81
CA LEU A 391 14.69 -2.15 11.12
C LEU A 391 15.33 -3.54 11.36
N ALA A 392 14.60 -4.60 10.98
CA ALA A 392 15.07 -5.98 11.09
C ALA A 392 16.25 -6.25 10.15
N LEU A 393 16.23 -5.76 8.91
CA LEU A 393 17.35 -5.92 7.99
C LEU A 393 18.59 -5.17 8.48
N ALA A 394 18.45 -3.95 9.02
CA ALA A 394 19.55 -3.19 9.60
C ALA A 394 20.23 -3.95 10.75
N GLN A 395 19.46 -4.64 11.59
CA GLN A 395 20.00 -5.49 12.66
C GLN A 395 20.84 -6.63 12.08
N ARG A 396 20.37 -7.32 11.05
CA ARG A 396 21.09 -8.42 10.38
C ARG A 396 22.36 -7.96 9.67
N LEU A 397 22.39 -6.75 9.13
CA LEU A 397 23.56 -6.21 8.44
C LEU A 397 24.62 -5.67 9.41
N ALA A 398 24.27 -5.46 10.67
CA ALA A 398 25.18 -5.00 11.74
C ALA A 398 25.77 -6.16 12.55
N SER A 399 25.20 -7.36 12.48
CA SER A 399 25.76 -8.59 13.03
C SER A 399 26.80 -9.23 12.10
#